data_a6d0509fa2908e42bddda2e491c28359
#
_entry.id   a6d0509fa2908e42bddda2e491c28359
#
_cell.length_a   1.000
_cell.length_b   1.000
_cell.length_c   1.000
_cell.angle_alpha   90.00
_cell.angle_beta   90.00
_cell.angle_gamma   90.00
#
_symmetry.space_group_name_H-M   'P 1'
#
loop_
_entity.id
_entity.type
_entity.pdbx_description
1 polymer ?
#
loop_
_entity_poly.entity_id
_entity_poly.type
_entity_poly.pdbx_seq_one_letter_code
_entity_poly.pdbx_strand_id
1 'polypeptide(L)'
;GKRIIFLVDEVGQFIGNNTQMMLKLQTITENLGTACGGRAWVIVTSQEDIDAVLGDLSAKKGQDFSKIQGRFHTRISLSSSNTNEVIQKRLLEKTEAAKDQLAALFIQKGDILRNQLAFDATTTAELANYRDNVEFVDHYPFIPYQYLLVQKVFEAIRKVGATGKHLSRGERSLLDAFQNAARQQMNQGVGVLVPFHAFYPAIESFLDTNVKRIFEQAAEKQSLDPYDVSILKSLFLIRYVDLVKSTLDNLVTLSIEEIDTDKVALRKRIEASLQRLENQLLIARNGDEYVFLTNEEKEVEQEIKHTLVESTEITRLLSKVIFDEVMGGRR
;
A
#
# COMPACT_ATOMS: atom_id res chain seq x y z
N GLY A 1 2.58 -6.27 50.51
CA GLY A 1 1.89 -5.01 50.20
C GLY A 1 1.19 -5.08 48.86
N LYS A 2 0.06 -4.41 48.70
CA LYS A 2 -0.68 -4.35 47.42
C LYS A 2 0.09 -3.52 46.42
N ARG A 3 0.04 -3.90 45.13
CA ARG A 3 0.60 -3.18 43.99
C ARG A 3 -0.55 -2.66 43.13
N ILE A 4 -0.37 -1.51 42.48
CA ILE A 4 -1.35 -0.90 41.57
C ILE A 4 -0.70 -0.73 40.22
N ILE A 5 -1.44 -1.06 39.17
CA ILE A 5 -1.02 -0.82 37.77
C ILE A 5 -2.08 0.08 37.13
N PHE A 6 -1.65 1.21 36.59
CA PHE A 6 -2.46 2.09 35.75
C PHE A 6 -2.17 1.77 34.28
N LEU A 7 -3.20 1.40 33.54
CA LEU A 7 -3.15 1.20 32.10
C LEU A 7 -3.89 2.37 31.45
N VAL A 8 -3.19 3.18 30.68
CA VAL A 8 -3.73 4.39 30.04
C VAL A 8 -3.51 4.28 28.54
N ASP A 9 -4.61 4.19 27.81
CA ASP A 9 -4.59 4.00 26.38
C ASP A 9 -4.61 5.33 25.60
N GLU A 10 -3.95 5.35 24.45
CA GLU A 10 -3.92 6.48 23.50
C GLU A 10 -3.48 7.84 24.10
N VAL A 11 -2.56 7.82 25.05
CA VAL A 11 -2.11 9.04 25.75
C VAL A 11 -1.54 10.08 24.80
N GLY A 12 -0.81 9.68 23.75
CA GLY A 12 -0.25 10.58 22.75
C GLY A 12 -1.33 11.39 22.02
N GLN A 13 -2.44 10.75 21.64
CA GLN A 13 -3.56 11.43 20.98
C GLN A 13 -4.30 12.39 21.92
N PHE A 14 -4.48 11.98 23.17
CA PHE A 14 -5.14 12.82 24.18
C PHE A 14 -4.35 14.08 24.52
N ILE A 15 -3.03 13.94 24.60
CA ILE A 15 -2.13 15.07 24.90
C ILE A 15 -1.99 15.97 23.67
N GLY A 16 -1.88 15.38 22.46
CA GLY A 16 -1.65 16.12 21.22
C GLY A 16 -0.54 17.16 21.38
N ASN A 17 -0.75 18.36 20.90
CA ASN A 17 0.22 19.47 20.98
C ASN A 17 0.21 20.22 22.33
N ASN A 18 -0.48 19.71 23.36
CA ASN A 18 -0.61 20.40 24.63
C ASN A 18 0.53 20.07 25.60
N THR A 19 1.58 20.88 25.56
CA THR A 19 2.78 20.75 26.41
C THR A 19 2.46 20.73 27.91
N GLN A 20 1.42 21.45 28.36
CA GLN A 20 1.04 21.45 29.78
C GLN A 20 0.45 20.12 30.23
N MET A 21 -0.33 19.47 29.38
CA MET A 21 -0.87 18.12 29.65
C MET A 21 0.26 17.09 29.76
N MET A 22 1.29 17.21 28.94
CA MET A 22 2.45 16.34 28.98
C MET A 22 3.24 16.50 30.28
N LEU A 23 3.47 17.75 30.72
CA LEU A 23 4.10 18.03 32.03
C LEU A 23 3.27 17.48 33.19
N LYS A 24 1.93 17.52 33.11
CA LYS A 24 1.05 16.90 34.11
C LYS A 24 1.20 15.39 34.18
N LEU A 25 1.29 14.70 33.03
CA LEU A 25 1.52 13.25 33.00
C LEU A 25 2.85 12.90 33.68
N GLN A 26 3.90 13.65 33.38
CA GLN A 26 5.20 13.49 34.03
C GLN A 26 5.09 13.65 35.55
N THR A 27 4.47 14.74 36.01
CA THR A 27 4.30 15.03 37.44
C THR A 27 3.50 13.93 38.15
N ILE A 28 2.44 13.41 37.52
CA ILE A 28 1.63 12.32 38.06
C ILE A 28 2.48 11.06 38.21
N THR A 29 3.27 10.70 37.19
CA THR A 29 4.11 9.50 37.19
C THR A 29 5.19 9.57 38.29
N GLU A 30 5.83 10.75 38.46
CA GLU A 30 6.80 11.00 39.52
C GLU A 30 6.17 10.90 40.92
N ASN A 31 5.05 11.57 41.11
CA ASN A 31 4.35 11.56 42.41
C ASN A 31 3.87 10.18 42.80
N LEU A 32 3.36 9.39 41.84
CA LEU A 32 2.98 7.99 42.08
C LEU A 32 4.20 7.13 42.47
N GLY A 33 5.33 7.30 41.79
CA GLY A 33 6.57 6.60 42.11
C GLY A 33 7.02 6.88 43.54
N THR A 34 7.02 8.15 43.93
CA THR A 34 7.45 8.61 45.27
C THR A 34 6.47 8.23 46.34
N ALA A 35 5.19 8.55 46.16
CA ALA A 35 4.15 8.31 47.20
C ALA A 35 3.90 6.81 47.45
N CYS A 36 4.02 5.99 46.41
CA CYS A 36 3.77 4.55 46.50
C CYS A 36 5.03 3.73 46.75
N GLY A 37 6.20 4.35 46.88
CA GLY A 37 7.46 3.64 47.13
C GLY A 37 7.74 2.53 46.09
N GLY A 38 7.55 2.83 44.78
CA GLY A 38 7.74 1.88 43.67
C GLY A 38 6.66 0.80 43.54
N ARG A 39 5.53 0.89 44.23
CA ARG A 39 4.43 -0.07 44.16
C ARG A 39 3.30 0.33 43.23
N ALA A 40 3.38 1.51 42.60
CA ALA A 40 2.50 1.94 41.52
C ALA A 40 3.23 1.94 40.18
N TRP A 41 2.61 1.39 39.17
CA TRP A 41 3.16 1.30 37.81
C TRP A 41 2.20 1.99 36.86
N VAL A 42 2.76 2.73 35.92
CA VAL A 42 2.01 3.42 34.86
C VAL A 42 2.48 2.87 33.51
N ILE A 43 1.58 2.26 32.78
CA ILE A 43 1.80 1.77 31.42
C ILE A 43 0.93 2.60 30.50
N VAL A 44 1.53 3.25 29.52
CA VAL A 44 0.83 4.09 28.55
C VAL A 44 1.02 3.51 27.15
N THR A 45 -0.01 3.65 26.31
CA THR A 45 0.11 3.39 24.85
C THR A 45 0.01 4.69 24.08
N SER A 46 0.64 4.71 22.90
CA SER A 46 0.54 5.81 21.94
C SER A 46 0.66 5.24 20.54
N GLN A 47 -0.14 5.73 19.59
CA GLN A 47 -0.08 5.29 18.18
C GLN A 47 1.07 5.93 17.41
N GLU A 48 1.51 7.11 17.81
CA GLU A 48 2.67 7.79 17.25
C GLU A 48 3.80 7.75 18.26
N ASP A 49 5.04 7.68 17.77
CA ASP A 49 6.17 7.93 18.62
C ASP A 49 5.95 9.28 19.27
N ILE A 50 5.93 9.31 20.59
CA ILE A 50 5.76 10.56 21.36
C ILE A 50 6.78 11.60 20.88
N ASP A 51 7.90 11.15 20.32
CA ASP A 51 8.95 11.97 19.72
C ASP A 51 8.55 12.56 18.35
N ALA A 52 7.73 11.88 17.56
CA ALA A 52 7.30 12.36 16.23
C ALA A 52 6.20 13.43 16.32
N VAL A 53 5.29 13.32 17.28
CA VAL A 53 4.26 14.34 17.56
C VAL A 53 4.90 15.67 17.98
N LEU A 54 6.15 15.62 18.44
CA LEU A 54 6.88 16.74 19.01
C LEU A 54 7.93 17.34 18.07
N GLY A 55 8.32 16.61 17.02
CA GLY A 55 9.34 17.05 16.03
C GLY A 55 8.93 18.25 15.20
N ASP A 56 7.64 18.51 15.04
CA ASP A 56 7.11 19.69 14.31
C ASP A 56 7.07 20.99 15.14
N LEU A 57 7.34 20.91 16.44
CA LEU A 57 7.40 22.07 17.31
C LEU A 57 8.85 22.57 17.48
N SER A 58 9.33 23.31 16.46
CA SER A 58 10.51 24.21 16.45
C SER A 58 11.63 23.95 17.47
N ALA A 59 12.85 23.93 16.99
CA ALA A 59 14.14 23.66 17.64
C ALA A 59 14.44 24.40 18.99
N LYS A 60 13.56 25.27 19.46
CA LYS A 60 13.70 25.97 20.77
C LYS A 60 13.08 25.22 21.95
N LYS A 61 12.27 24.19 21.75
CA LYS A 61 11.60 23.39 22.82
C LYS A 61 12.17 21.99 23.03
N GLY A 62 13.18 21.60 22.25
CA GLY A 62 13.76 20.26 22.31
C GLY A 62 14.42 19.89 23.65
N GLN A 63 14.78 20.84 24.48
CA GLN A 63 15.42 20.58 25.79
C GLN A 63 14.43 20.14 26.88
N ASP A 64 13.15 20.48 26.78
CA ASP A 64 12.17 20.12 27.81
C ASP A 64 11.62 18.69 27.60
N PHE A 65 11.69 18.15 26.40
CA PHE A 65 11.14 16.84 26.05
C PHE A 65 12.08 15.66 26.38
N SER A 66 13.39 15.86 26.32
CA SER A 66 14.34 14.85 26.80
C SER A 66 14.14 14.48 28.27
N LYS A 67 13.55 15.40 29.06
CA LYS A 67 13.22 15.18 30.47
C LYS A 67 12.02 14.24 30.67
N ILE A 68 11.05 14.22 29.74
CA ILE A 68 9.88 13.33 29.82
C ILE A 68 10.27 11.91 29.41
N GLN A 69 11.11 11.79 28.38
CA GLN A 69 11.67 10.53 27.94
C GLN A 69 12.41 9.80 29.05
N GLY A 70 13.11 10.50 29.92
CA GLY A 70 13.79 9.92 31.06
C GLY A 70 12.91 9.30 32.14
N ARG A 71 11.57 9.48 32.08
CA ARG A 71 10.63 8.97 33.10
C ARG A 71 9.99 7.64 32.72
N PHE A 72 9.88 7.35 31.43
CA PHE A 72 9.46 6.03 30.94
C PHE A 72 10.70 5.23 30.57
N HIS A 73 11.24 4.48 31.53
CA HIS A 73 12.49 3.73 31.35
C HIS A 73 12.35 2.56 30.37
N THR A 74 11.16 1.96 30.30
CA THR A 74 10.90 0.84 29.40
C THR A 74 10.03 1.32 28.26
N ARG A 75 10.57 1.24 27.03
CA ARG A 75 9.87 1.53 25.79
C ARG A 75 9.78 0.26 24.96
N ILE A 76 8.60 -0.05 24.52
CA ILE A 76 8.33 -1.18 23.64
C ILE A 76 7.69 -0.60 22.38
N SER A 77 8.42 -0.64 21.29
CA SER A 77 7.88 -0.27 19.98
C SER A 77 7.27 -1.52 19.36
N LEU A 78 5.96 -1.46 19.10
CA LEU A 78 5.27 -2.50 18.35
C LEU A 78 5.51 -2.20 16.88
N SER A 79 6.40 -2.97 16.23
CA SER A 79 6.65 -2.80 14.81
C SER A 79 5.50 -3.38 13.99
N SER A 80 5.22 -2.78 12.83
CA SER A 80 4.27 -3.30 11.83
C SER A 80 4.67 -4.67 11.26
N SER A 81 5.87 -5.15 11.56
CA SER A 81 6.34 -6.50 11.16
C SER A 81 5.42 -7.62 11.67
N ASN A 82 4.70 -7.38 12.76
CA ASN A 82 3.76 -8.36 13.33
C ASN A 82 2.36 -8.27 12.72
N THR A 83 2.07 -7.28 11.87
CA THR A 83 0.75 -7.12 11.26
C THR A 83 0.40 -8.33 10.39
N ASN A 84 1.37 -8.89 9.68
CA ASN A 84 1.19 -10.09 8.86
C ASN A 84 0.74 -11.27 9.73
N GLU A 85 1.40 -11.49 10.86
CA GLU A 85 1.04 -12.56 11.81
C GLU A 85 -0.36 -12.34 12.40
N VAL A 86 -0.74 -11.10 12.69
CA VAL A 86 -2.08 -10.77 13.18
C VAL A 86 -3.13 -11.07 12.10
N ILE A 87 -2.89 -10.70 10.84
CA ILE A 87 -3.79 -11.03 9.73
C ILE A 87 -3.95 -12.55 9.61
N GLN A 88 -2.85 -13.30 9.60
CA GLN A 88 -2.86 -14.77 9.51
C GLN A 88 -3.64 -15.42 10.64
N LYS A 89 -3.37 -15.04 11.89
CA LYS A 89 -3.96 -15.67 13.08
C LYS A 89 -5.37 -15.18 13.41
N ARG A 90 -5.77 -13.97 12.99
CA ARG A 90 -7.07 -13.39 13.36
C ARG A 90 -8.08 -13.34 12.22
N LEU A 91 -7.61 -13.16 10.97
CA LEU A 91 -8.49 -13.10 9.81
C LEU A 91 -8.50 -14.40 9.00
N LEU A 92 -7.37 -15.10 8.97
CA LEU A 92 -7.14 -16.23 8.05
C LEU A 92 -7.01 -17.58 8.76
N GLU A 93 -7.38 -17.67 10.03
CA GLU A 93 -7.35 -18.95 10.74
C GLU A 93 -8.26 -19.98 10.04
N LYS A 94 -7.70 -21.15 9.71
CA LYS A 94 -8.37 -22.23 9.00
C LYS A 94 -8.66 -23.39 9.93
N THR A 95 -9.74 -24.10 9.65
CA THR A 95 -10.00 -25.41 10.24
C THR A 95 -8.95 -26.42 9.78
N GLU A 96 -8.71 -27.50 10.53
CA GLU A 96 -7.74 -28.53 10.15
C GLU A 96 -8.09 -29.14 8.79
N ALA A 97 -9.36 -29.42 8.50
CA ALA A 97 -9.78 -29.92 7.19
C ALA A 97 -9.46 -28.96 6.06
N ALA A 98 -9.58 -27.64 6.27
CA ALA A 98 -9.21 -26.64 5.27
C ALA A 98 -7.69 -26.56 5.07
N LYS A 99 -6.91 -26.71 6.14
CA LYS A 99 -5.45 -26.78 6.05
C LYS A 99 -4.98 -27.95 5.21
N ASP A 100 -5.53 -29.13 5.47
CA ASP A 100 -5.21 -30.35 4.72
C ASP A 100 -5.57 -30.19 3.23
N GLN A 101 -6.73 -29.64 2.93
CA GLN A 101 -7.16 -29.39 1.55
C GLN A 101 -6.26 -28.40 0.83
N LEU A 102 -5.89 -27.29 1.47
CA LEU A 102 -5.00 -26.29 0.89
C LEU A 102 -3.58 -26.83 0.71
N ALA A 103 -3.06 -27.60 1.68
CA ALA A 103 -1.77 -28.22 1.57
C ALA A 103 -1.71 -29.20 0.39
N ALA A 104 -2.74 -30.04 0.21
CA ALA A 104 -2.85 -30.95 -0.94
C ALA A 104 -2.90 -30.18 -2.27
N LEU A 105 -3.65 -29.09 -2.33
CA LEU A 105 -3.74 -28.22 -3.50
C LEU A 105 -2.36 -27.63 -3.87
N PHE A 106 -1.62 -27.14 -2.88
CA PHE A 106 -0.29 -26.57 -3.12
C PHE A 106 0.74 -27.62 -3.56
N ILE A 107 0.66 -28.84 -3.04
CA ILE A 107 1.51 -29.96 -3.49
C ILE A 107 1.29 -30.25 -4.98
N GLN A 108 0.05 -30.16 -5.44
CA GLN A 108 -0.28 -30.42 -6.85
C GLN A 108 0.07 -29.26 -7.79
N LYS A 109 -0.12 -28.02 -7.35
CA LYS A 109 -0.09 -26.83 -8.22
C LYS A 109 0.93 -25.77 -7.82
N GLY A 110 1.66 -25.97 -6.73
CA GLY A 110 2.54 -24.94 -6.16
C GLY A 110 3.62 -24.43 -7.10
N ASP A 111 4.21 -25.30 -7.93
CA ASP A 111 5.23 -24.88 -8.90
C ASP A 111 4.64 -24.01 -10.02
N ILE A 112 3.46 -24.40 -10.51
CA ILE A 112 2.71 -23.63 -11.52
C ILE A 112 2.35 -22.28 -10.93
N LEU A 113 1.81 -22.28 -9.71
CA LEU A 113 1.40 -21.07 -9.00
C LEU A 113 2.56 -20.12 -8.76
N ARG A 114 3.71 -20.62 -8.29
CA ARG A 114 4.91 -19.79 -8.11
C ARG A 114 5.37 -19.13 -9.40
N ASN A 115 5.31 -19.85 -10.52
CA ASN A 115 5.66 -19.31 -11.83
C ASN A 115 4.63 -18.27 -12.31
N GLN A 116 3.34 -18.53 -12.11
CA GLN A 116 2.29 -17.58 -12.47
C GLN A 116 2.38 -16.26 -11.70
N LEU A 117 2.72 -16.33 -10.40
CA LEU A 117 2.81 -15.18 -9.50
C LEU A 117 4.20 -14.50 -9.51
N ALA A 118 5.11 -14.91 -10.39
CA ALA A 118 6.39 -14.25 -10.54
C ALA A 118 6.23 -12.90 -11.27
N PHE A 119 6.86 -11.88 -10.72
CA PHE A 119 7.00 -10.58 -11.36
C PHE A 119 8.10 -10.62 -12.44
N ASP A 120 8.14 -9.60 -13.28
CA ASP A 120 9.22 -9.46 -14.26
C ASP A 120 10.58 -9.12 -13.60
N ALA A 121 11.65 -9.22 -14.38
CA ALA A 121 13.01 -9.00 -13.89
C ALA A 121 13.31 -7.55 -13.45
N THR A 122 12.41 -6.60 -13.72
CA THR A 122 12.55 -5.19 -13.32
C THR A 122 12.04 -4.93 -11.92
N THR A 123 11.30 -5.90 -11.35
CA THR A 123 10.70 -5.80 -10.02
C THR A 123 11.74 -6.13 -8.94
N THR A 124 11.66 -5.44 -7.80
CA THR A 124 12.58 -5.66 -6.69
C THR A 124 12.41 -7.05 -6.06
N ALA A 125 13.50 -7.66 -5.60
CA ALA A 125 13.48 -8.98 -4.95
C ALA A 125 12.74 -9.00 -3.60
N GLU A 126 12.26 -7.85 -3.11
CA GLU A 126 11.52 -7.74 -1.85
C GLU A 126 10.10 -8.30 -1.93
N LEU A 127 9.53 -8.41 -3.15
CA LEU A 127 8.18 -8.94 -3.35
C LEU A 127 8.20 -10.47 -3.33
N ALA A 128 7.97 -11.04 -2.15
CA ALA A 128 8.01 -12.47 -1.92
C ALA A 128 6.81 -13.20 -2.53
N ASN A 129 7.06 -14.39 -3.08
CA ASN A 129 6.06 -15.38 -3.47
C ASN A 129 6.00 -16.51 -2.42
N TYR A 130 5.06 -17.44 -2.53
CA TYR A 130 4.98 -18.61 -1.65
C TYR A 130 6.25 -19.46 -1.70
N ARG A 131 6.85 -19.73 -0.55
CA ARG A 131 8.04 -20.56 -0.40
C ARG A 131 7.69 -22.03 -0.33
N ASP A 132 6.68 -22.35 0.45
CA ASP A 132 6.27 -23.71 0.76
C ASP A 132 4.75 -23.82 1.02
N ASN A 133 4.28 -25.03 1.31
CA ASN A 133 2.89 -25.33 1.57
C ASN A 133 2.38 -24.71 2.89
N VAL A 134 3.23 -24.56 3.89
CA VAL A 134 2.86 -23.97 5.19
C VAL A 134 2.55 -22.50 4.99
N GLU A 135 3.46 -21.78 4.30
CA GLU A 135 3.25 -20.38 3.98
C GLU A 135 2.02 -20.16 3.08
N PHE A 136 1.78 -21.05 2.12
CA PHE A 136 0.57 -20.99 1.31
C PHE A 136 -0.70 -21.13 2.17
N VAL A 137 -0.77 -22.13 3.04
CA VAL A 137 -1.90 -22.36 3.93
C VAL A 137 -2.14 -21.15 4.84
N ASP A 138 -1.10 -20.57 5.41
CA ASP A 138 -1.21 -19.46 6.34
C ASP A 138 -1.69 -18.16 5.66
N HIS A 139 -1.24 -17.89 4.44
CA HIS A 139 -1.55 -16.65 3.72
C HIS A 139 -2.82 -16.72 2.87
N TYR A 140 -3.21 -17.92 2.38
CA TYR A 140 -4.36 -18.08 1.48
C TYR A 140 -5.62 -17.38 1.99
N PRO A 141 -6.36 -16.62 1.18
CA PRO A 141 -6.25 -16.45 -0.28
C PRO A 141 -5.32 -15.31 -0.73
N PHE A 142 -4.53 -14.72 0.19
CA PHE A 142 -3.59 -13.66 -0.12
C PHE A 142 -2.23 -14.19 -0.54
N ILE A 143 -1.52 -13.42 -1.37
CA ILE A 143 -0.17 -13.73 -1.83
C ILE A 143 0.85 -12.98 -0.96
N PRO A 144 1.98 -13.58 -0.56
CA PRO A 144 2.93 -12.97 0.37
C PRO A 144 3.36 -11.54 0.01
N TYR A 145 3.59 -11.22 -1.27
CA TYR A 145 3.97 -9.88 -1.70
C TYR A 145 2.92 -8.80 -1.39
N GLN A 146 1.65 -9.18 -1.28
CA GLN A 146 0.56 -8.22 -1.06
C GLN A 146 0.68 -7.50 0.29
N TYR A 147 1.21 -8.17 1.31
CA TYR A 147 1.38 -7.57 2.63
C TYR A 147 2.32 -6.36 2.59
N LEU A 148 3.49 -6.52 1.98
CA LEU A 148 4.44 -5.43 1.82
C LEU A 148 3.92 -4.36 0.86
N LEU A 149 3.37 -4.79 -0.28
CA LEU A 149 2.91 -3.87 -1.33
C LEU A 149 1.76 -2.99 -0.83
N VAL A 150 0.75 -3.56 -0.14
CA VAL A 150 -0.37 -2.80 0.43
C VAL A 150 0.13 -1.83 1.52
N GLN A 151 1.05 -2.26 2.38
CA GLN A 151 1.67 -1.37 3.37
C GLN A 151 2.35 -0.18 2.68
N LYS A 152 3.14 -0.41 1.63
CA LYS A 152 3.82 0.64 0.88
C LYS A 152 2.86 1.58 0.16
N VAL A 153 1.74 1.07 -0.36
CA VAL A 153 0.67 1.90 -0.92
C VAL A 153 0.10 2.85 0.12
N PHE A 154 -0.21 2.36 1.33
CA PHE A 154 -0.69 3.22 2.42
C PHE A 154 0.35 4.28 2.82
N GLU A 155 1.62 3.91 2.92
CA GLU A 155 2.71 4.84 3.22
C GLU A 155 2.85 5.93 2.13
N ALA A 156 2.80 5.53 0.86
CA ALA A 156 2.93 6.43 -0.28
C ALA A 156 1.78 7.44 -0.38
N ILE A 157 0.53 6.97 -0.26
CA ILE A 157 -0.66 7.83 -0.32
C ILE A 157 -0.66 8.88 0.80
N ARG A 158 -0.16 8.53 1.99
CA ARG A 158 0.04 9.51 3.09
C ARG A 158 1.02 10.61 2.72
N LYS A 159 2.15 10.25 2.11
CA LYS A 159 3.22 11.20 1.77
C LYS A 159 2.79 12.19 0.68
N VAL A 160 2.03 11.73 -0.30
CA VAL A 160 1.62 12.53 -1.46
C VAL A 160 0.52 13.55 -1.10
N GLY A 161 -0.07 13.47 0.10
CA GLY A 161 -1.11 14.41 0.53
C GLY A 161 -2.43 14.28 -0.24
N ALA A 162 -2.60 13.22 -1.02
CA ALA A 162 -3.86 12.89 -1.73
C ALA A 162 -5.02 12.58 -0.76
N THR A 163 -4.84 12.88 0.52
CA THR A 163 -5.77 12.54 1.59
C THR A 163 -6.42 13.78 2.17
N GLY A 164 -7.72 13.90 1.99
CA GLY A 164 -8.56 14.82 2.77
C GLY A 164 -8.79 14.25 4.17
N LYS A 165 -8.01 14.65 5.17
CA LYS A 165 -8.14 14.37 6.62
C LYS A 165 -7.74 12.98 7.15
N HIS A 166 -6.71 13.02 8.04
CA HIS A 166 -6.39 12.08 9.13
C HIS A 166 -6.28 10.58 8.82
N LEU A 167 -5.20 10.19 8.19
CA LEU A 167 -4.66 8.82 8.21
C LEU A 167 -3.91 8.54 9.54
N SER A 168 -4.50 8.85 10.69
CA SER A 168 -3.88 8.62 12.00
C SER A 168 -3.91 7.15 12.47
N ARG A 169 -4.41 6.20 11.64
CA ARG A 169 -4.64 4.81 12.05
C ARG A 169 -4.04 3.78 11.08
N GLY A 170 -2.71 3.85 10.87
CA GLY A 170 -2.03 3.02 9.86
C GLY A 170 -2.27 1.51 9.94
N GLU A 171 -2.10 0.90 11.10
CA GLU A 171 -2.23 -0.56 11.27
C GLU A 171 -3.67 -1.04 11.20
N ARG A 172 -4.61 -0.29 11.77
CA ARG A 172 -6.03 -0.61 11.73
C ARG A 172 -6.57 -0.55 10.30
N SER A 173 -6.11 0.43 9.52
CA SER A 173 -6.47 0.55 8.10
C SER A 173 -5.94 -0.62 7.27
N LEU A 174 -4.77 -1.16 7.62
CA LEU A 174 -4.20 -2.33 6.94
C LEU A 174 -5.03 -3.58 7.23
N LEU A 175 -5.38 -3.85 8.50
CA LEU A 175 -6.28 -4.94 8.88
C LEU A 175 -7.63 -4.85 8.18
N ASP A 176 -8.23 -3.66 8.15
CA ASP A 176 -9.51 -3.41 7.47
C ASP A 176 -9.39 -3.67 5.95
N ALA A 177 -8.26 -3.34 5.33
CA ALA A 177 -8.01 -3.59 3.92
C ALA A 177 -8.01 -5.09 3.61
N PHE A 178 -7.26 -5.88 4.38
CA PHE A 178 -7.22 -7.34 4.22
C PHE A 178 -8.57 -7.98 4.54
N GLN A 179 -9.26 -7.53 5.59
CA GLN A 179 -10.59 -8.03 5.93
C GLN A 179 -11.61 -7.76 4.81
N ASN A 180 -11.62 -6.56 4.27
CA ASN A 180 -12.54 -6.20 3.19
C ASN A 180 -12.24 -6.98 1.91
N ALA A 181 -10.97 -7.12 1.55
CA ALA A 181 -10.57 -7.91 0.39
C ALA A 181 -10.91 -9.41 0.56
N ALA A 182 -10.71 -9.99 1.75
CA ALA A 182 -11.12 -11.37 2.05
C ALA A 182 -12.64 -11.56 1.96
N ARG A 183 -13.42 -10.60 2.47
CA ARG A 183 -14.89 -10.66 2.41
C ARG A 183 -15.43 -10.67 0.98
N GLN A 184 -14.77 -10.03 0.04
CA GLN A 184 -15.17 -10.05 -1.37
C GLN A 184 -15.08 -11.46 -1.96
N GLN A 185 -14.21 -12.32 -1.41
CA GLN A 185 -13.99 -13.69 -1.87
C GLN A 185 -14.75 -14.76 -1.08
N MET A 186 -15.48 -14.38 -0.01
CA MET A 186 -16.08 -15.35 0.94
C MET A 186 -17.06 -16.35 0.33
N ASN A 187 -17.66 -16.02 -0.81
CA ASN A 187 -18.62 -16.88 -1.51
C ASN A 187 -17.99 -17.68 -2.67
N GLN A 188 -16.69 -17.54 -2.87
CA GLN A 188 -15.96 -18.25 -3.93
C GLN A 188 -15.47 -19.61 -3.46
N GLY A 189 -15.18 -20.48 -4.42
CA GLY A 189 -14.62 -21.81 -4.15
C GLY A 189 -13.15 -21.80 -3.75
N VAL A 190 -12.64 -22.96 -3.32
CA VAL A 190 -11.21 -23.16 -3.07
C VAL A 190 -10.45 -23.04 -4.38
N GLY A 191 -9.35 -22.29 -4.37
CA GLY A 191 -8.54 -21.96 -5.54
C GLY A 191 -8.61 -20.49 -5.94
N VAL A 192 -9.53 -19.71 -5.34
CA VAL A 192 -9.56 -18.25 -5.55
C VAL A 192 -8.36 -17.58 -4.90
N LEU A 193 -7.86 -16.54 -5.54
CA LEU A 193 -6.84 -15.63 -5.02
C LEU A 193 -7.39 -14.21 -4.99
N VAL A 194 -6.87 -13.37 -4.13
CA VAL A 194 -7.27 -11.97 -4.04
C VAL A 194 -6.47 -11.14 -5.04
N PRO A 195 -7.10 -10.58 -6.10
CA PRO A 195 -6.40 -9.69 -7.03
C PRO A 195 -6.09 -8.34 -6.35
N PHE A 196 -5.05 -7.64 -6.85
CA PHE A 196 -4.55 -6.45 -6.16
C PHE A 196 -5.55 -5.29 -6.12
N HIS A 197 -6.39 -5.13 -7.14
CA HIS A 197 -7.44 -4.10 -7.16
C HIS A 197 -8.47 -4.25 -6.03
N ALA A 198 -8.60 -5.44 -5.43
CA ALA A 198 -9.52 -5.70 -4.31
C ALA A 198 -9.18 -4.91 -3.04
N PHE A 199 -7.96 -4.36 -2.95
CA PHE A 199 -7.56 -3.46 -1.86
C PHE A 199 -7.99 -2.01 -2.05
N TYR A 200 -8.40 -1.62 -3.27
CA TYR A 200 -8.80 -0.24 -3.57
C TYR A 200 -9.91 0.32 -2.66
N PRO A 201 -11.01 -0.40 -2.33
CA PRO A 201 -12.07 0.14 -1.49
C PRO A 201 -11.61 0.60 -0.10
N ALA A 202 -10.60 -0.07 0.47
CA ALA A 202 -10.05 0.34 1.76
C ALA A 202 -9.26 1.66 1.67
N ILE A 203 -8.67 1.95 0.51
CA ILE A 203 -7.90 3.15 0.25
C ILE A 203 -8.80 4.30 -0.21
N GLU A 204 -9.84 3.99 -0.96
CA GLU A 204 -10.81 4.96 -1.51
C GLU A 204 -11.36 5.91 -0.44
N SER A 205 -11.63 5.41 0.78
CA SER A 205 -12.15 6.21 1.89
C SER A 205 -11.24 7.40 2.27
N PHE A 206 -9.96 7.32 1.96
CA PHE A 206 -8.95 8.32 2.27
C PHE A 206 -8.63 9.26 1.10
N LEU A 207 -9.06 8.94 -0.12
CA LEU A 207 -8.75 9.71 -1.31
C LEU A 207 -9.51 11.03 -1.38
N ASP A 208 -8.89 12.00 -2.03
CA ASP A 208 -9.55 13.24 -2.41
C ASP A 208 -10.74 13.00 -3.35
N THR A 209 -11.74 13.86 -3.29
CA THR A 209 -12.96 13.78 -4.10
C THR A 209 -12.65 13.80 -5.60
N ASN A 210 -11.62 14.54 -6.04
CA ASN A 210 -11.26 14.61 -7.44
C ASN A 210 -10.75 13.26 -7.96
N VAL A 211 -9.95 12.56 -7.16
CA VAL A 211 -9.46 11.22 -7.51
C VAL A 211 -10.60 10.20 -7.53
N LYS A 212 -11.50 10.20 -6.52
CA LYS A 212 -12.68 9.32 -6.49
C LYS A 212 -13.55 9.48 -7.72
N ARG A 213 -13.79 10.72 -8.13
CA ARG A 213 -14.60 11.05 -9.30
C ARG A 213 -14.05 10.47 -10.60
N ILE A 214 -12.72 10.29 -10.73
CA ILE A 214 -12.13 9.64 -11.91
C ILE A 214 -12.64 8.20 -12.04
N PHE A 215 -12.68 7.45 -10.93
CA PHE A 215 -13.14 6.05 -10.92
C PHE A 215 -14.66 5.95 -11.10
N GLU A 216 -15.44 6.83 -10.48
CA GLU A 216 -16.88 6.91 -10.65
C GLU A 216 -17.24 7.19 -12.12
N GLN A 217 -16.62 8.21 -12.72
CA GLN A 217 -16.82 8.53 -14.13
C GLN A 217 -16.35 7.41 -15.07
N ALA A 218 -15.23 6.72 -14.73
CA ALA A 218 -14.78 5.59 -15.52
C ALA A 218 -15.79 4.42 -15.48
N ALA A 219 -16.41 4.16 -14.33
CA ALA A 219 -17.40 3.11 -14.16
C ALA A 219 -18.73 3.40 -14.91
N GLU A 220 -19.07 4.66 -15.10
CA GLU A 220 -20.27 5.08 -15.83
C GLU A 220 -20.10 5.11 -17.36
N LYS A 221 -18.85 5.06 -17.86
CA LYS A 221 -18.58 5.11 -19.31
C LYS A 221 -18.96 3.80 -20.00
N GLN A 222 -19.89 3.86 -20.94
CA GLN A 222 -20.29 2.72 -21.76
C GLN A 222 -19.16 2.13 -22.63
N SER A 223 -18.12 2.90 -22.89
CA SER A 223 -16.94 2.48 -23.67
C SER A 223 -15.93 1.64 -22.88
N LEU A 224 -16.13 1.50 -21.57
CA LEU A 224 -15.29 0.74 -20.67
C LEU A 224 -16.02 -0.47 -20.11
N ASP A 225 -15.31 -1.58 -19.99
CA ASP A 225 -15.76 -2.76 -19.26
C ASP A 225 -15.53 -2.57 -17.75
N PRO A 226 -16.36 -3.15 -16.85
CA PRO A 226 -16.07 -3.14 -15.41
C PRO A 226 -14.66 -3.64 -15.06
N TYR A 227 -14.12 -4.56 -15.84
CA TYR A 227 -12.76 -5.06 -15.67
C TYR A 227 -11.69 -3.98 -15.95
N ASP A 228 -11.95 -3.04 -16.87
CA ASP A 228 -11.05 -1.93 -17.15
C ASP A 228 -10.87 -1.04 -15.92
N VAL A 229 -11.96 -0.83 -15.17
CA VAL A 229 -11.91 -0.09 -13.90
C VAL A 229 -11.08 -0.83 -12.84
N SER A 230 -11.10 -2.16 -12.84
CA SER A 230 -10.24 -2.96 -11.95
C SER A 230 -8.76 -2.80 -12.29
N ILE A 231 -8.41 -2.77 -13.57
CA ILE A 231 -7.03 -2.50 -14.03
C ILE A 231 -6.62 -1.07 -13.68
N LEU A 232 -7.51 -0.10 -13.88
CA LEU A 232 -7.27 1.31 -13.51
C LEU A 232 -7.01 1.47 -12.01
N LYS A 233 -7.75 0.74 -11.16
CA LYS A 233 -7.54 0.70 -9.71
C LYS A 233 -6.17 0.12 -9.36
N SER A 234 -5.76 -0.99 -9.99
CA SER A 234 -4.43 -1.57 -9.80
C SER A 234 -3.32 -0.58 -10.17
N LEU A 235 -3.43 0.08 -11.31
CA LEU A 235 -2.47 1.10 -11.76
C LEU A 235 -2.37 2.28 -10.79
N PHE A 236 -3.50 2.74 -10.28
CA PHE A 236 -3.51 3.80 -9.26
C PHE A 236 -2.81 3.36 -7.97
N LEU A 237 -3.08 2.15 -7.48
CA LEU A 237 -2.50 1.64 -6.23
C LEU A 237 -0.97 1.55 -6.30
N ILE A 238 -0.41 1.13 -7.44
CA ILE A 238 1.04 0.99 -7.60
C ILE A 238 1.75 2.27 -8.05
N ARG A 239 1.00 3.31 -8.45
CA ARG A 239 1.53 4.53 -9.04
C ARG A 239 2.66 5.20 -8.25
N TYR A 240 2.54 5.18 -6.92
CA TYR A 240 3.47 5.88 -6.02
C TYR A 240 4.41 4.92 -5.28
N VAL A 241 4.50 3.68 -5.75
CA VAL A 241 5.29 2.63 -5.09
C VAL A 241 6.39 2.15 -6.04
N ASP A 242 7.64 2.34 -5.64
CA ASP A 242 8.81 1.99 -6.46
C ASP A 242 9.16 0.48 -6.45
N LEU A 243 8.39 -0.35 -5.75
CA LEU A 243 8.65 -1.80 -5.62
C LEU A 243 8.28 -2.59 -6.87
N VAL A 244 7.30 -2.14 -7.64
CA VAL A 244 6.78 -2.82 -8.82
C VAL A 244 6.53 -1.82 -9.93
N LYS A 245 7.05 -2.12 -11.12
CA LYS A 245 6.78 -1.33 -12.32
C LYS A 245 5.43 -1.70 -12.92
N SER A 246 4.76 -0.72 -13.49
CA SER A 246 3.44 -0.88 -14.10
C SER A 246 3.51 -1.46 -15.53
N THR A 247 4.35 -2.49 -15.72
CA THR A 247 4.45 -3.22 -16.99
C THR A 247 3.25 -4.15 -17.19
N LEU A 248 2.99 -4.54 -18.42
CA LEU A 248 1.92 -5.49 -18.74
C LEU A 248 2.08 -6.82 -17.96
N ASP A 249 3.30 -7.35 -17.89
CA ASP A 249 3.57 -8.61 -17.19
C ASP A 249 3.28 -8.53 -15.68
N ASN A 250 3.66 -7.42 -15.06
CA ASN A 250 3.39 -7.19 -13.66
C ASN A 250 1.89 -6.95 -13.39
N LEU A 251 1.17 -6.26 -14.29
CA LEU A 251 -0.28 -6.12 -14.21
C LEU A 251 -1.00 -7.46 -14.33
N VAL A 252 -0.51 -8.37 -15.17
CA VAL A 252 -1.02 -9.75 -15.25
C VAL A 252 -0.86 -10.44 -13.90
N THR A 253 0.32 -10.40 -13.30
CA THR A 253 0.59 -11.00 -11.97
C THR A 253 -0.32 -10.42 -10.88
N LEU A 254 -0.49 -9.09 -10.85
CA LEU A 254 -1.36 -8.39 -9.88
C LEU A 254 -2.86 -8.68 -10.07
N SER A 255 -3.26 -9.18 -11.25
CA SER A 255 -4.65 -9.42 -11.61
C SER A 255 -5.08 -10.88 -11.59
N ILE A 256 -4.22 -11.78 -11.09
CA ILE A 256 -4.56 -13.21 -10.97
C ILE A 256 -5.61 -13.39 -9.87
N GLU A 257 -6.75 -13.98 -10.23
CA GLU A 257 -7.90 -14.21 -9.35
C GLU A 257 -8.06 -15.68 -8.96
N GLU A 258 -7.44 -16.60 -9.67
CA GLU A 258 -7.55 -18.06 -9.46
C GLU A 258 -6.21 -18.77 -9.71
N ILE A 259 -6.01 -19.88 -9.01
CA ILE A 259 -4.80 -20.72 -9.16
C ILE A 259 -4.68 -21.29 -10.58
N ASP A 260 -5.82 -21.58 -11.23
CA ASP A 260 -5.90 -22.17 -12.57
C ASP A 260 -6.07 -21.13 -13.68
N THR A 261 -5.72 -19.86 -13.41
CA THR A 261 -5.84 -18.78 -14.40
C THR A 261 -5.05 -19.09 -15.67
N ASP A 262 -5.72 -19.03 -16.83
CA ASP A 262 -5.02 -18.98 -18.13
C ASP A 262 -4.32 -17.63 -18.28
N LYS A 263 -3.01 -17.60 -17.99
CA LYS A 263 -2.20 -16.39 -18.03
C LYS A 263 -2.13 -15.75 -19.43
N VAL A 264 -2.26 -16.56 -20.50
CA VAL A 264 -2.23 -16.04 -21.88
C VAL A 264 -3.54 -15.33 -22.20
N ALA A 265 -4.68 -15.93 -21.84
CA ALA A 265 -5.98 -15.30 -21.99
C ALA A 265 -6.10 -14.03 -21.14
N LEU A 266 -5.64 -14.07 -19.89
CA LEU A 266 -5.60 -12.93 -18.99
C LEU A 266 -4.76 -11.78 -19.55
N ARG A 267 -3.57 -12.08 -20.08
CA ARG A 267 -2.70 -11.09 -20.72
C ARG A 267 -3.40 -10.34 -21.85
N LYS A 268 -4.04 -11.07 -22.77
CA LYS A 268 -4.80 -10.48 -23.87
C LYS A 268 -5.95 -9.61 -23.40
N ARG A 269 -6.64 -10.04 -22.33
CA ARG A 269 -7.72 -9.25 -21.73
C ARG A 269 -7.20 -7.95 -21.15
N ILE A 270 -6.06 -7.97 -20.45
CA ILE A 270 -5.42 -6.77 -19.88
C ILE A 270 -4.91 -5.85 -20.98
N GLU A 271 -4.28 -6.38 -22.04
CA GLU A 271 -3.86 -5.58 -23.19
C GLU A 271 -5.04 -4.80 -23.81
N ALA A 272 -6.17 -5.49 -24.02
CA ALA A 272 -7.38 -4.84 -24.53
C ALA A 272 -7.94 -3.78 -23.56
N SER A 273 -7.89 -4.04 -22.25
CA SER A 273 -8.28 -3.08 -21.21
C SER A 273 -7.38 -1.84 -21.24
N LEU A 274 -6.06 -2.01 -21.28
CA LEU A 274 -5.09 -0.92 -21.32
C LEU A 274 -5.32 -0.05 -22.55
N GLN A 275 -5.59 -0.65 -23.70
CA GLN A 275 -5.88 0.11 -24.93
C GLN A 275 -7.16 0.95 -24.81
N ARG A 276 -8.24 0.41 -24.19
CA ARG A 276 -9.46 1.18 -23.93
C ARG A 276 -9.21 2.33 -22.95
N LEU A 277 -8.48 2.08 -21.87
CA LEU A 277 -8.13 3.09 -20.87
C LEU A 277 -7.27 4.20 -21.44
N GLU A 278 -6.30 3.87 -22.32
CA GLU A 278 -5.44 4.83 -23.00
C GLU A 278 -6.24 5.70 -23.99
N ASN A 279 -7.17 5.09 -24.76
CA ASN A 279 -8.07 5.81 -25.67
C ASN A 279 -8.99 6.80 -24.92
N GLN A 280 -9.32 6.50 -23.65
CA GLN A 280 -10.12 7.37 -22.78
C GLN A 280 -9.27 8.38 -22.00
N LEU A 281 -7.96 8.42 -22.22
CA LEU A 281 -7.01 9.28 -21.50
C LEU A 281 -7.08 9.11 -19.98
N LEU A 282 -7.35 7.89 -19.51
CA LEU A 282 -7.31 7.55 -18.10
C LEU A 282 -5.92 7.09 -17.66
N ILE A 283 -5.13 6.64 -18.63
CA ILE A 283 -3.73 6.24 -18.49
C ILE A 283 -2.91 6.79 -19.64
N ALA A 284 -1.60 6.92 -19.44
CA ALA A 284 -0.62 7.13 -20.48
C ALA A 284 0.36 5.97 -20.52
N ARG A 285 0.97 5.74 -21.67
CA ARG A 285 2.05 4.78 -21.85
C ARG A 285 3.39 5.49 -21.92
N ASN A 286 4.34 5.09 -21.09
CA ASN A 286 5.71 5.58 -21.11
C ASN A 286 6.67 4.39 -21.28
N GLY A 287 7.12 4.16 -22.50
CA GLY A 287 7.87 2.95 -22.86
C GLY A 287 7.04 1.69 -22.64
N ASP A 288 7.46 0.83 -21.71
CA ASP A 288 6.75 -0.41 -21.37
C ASP A 288 5.85 -0.28 -20.13
N GLU A 289 5.83 0.90 -19.50
CA GLU A 289 5.05 1.17 -18.30
C GLU A 289 3.77 1.96 -18.62
N TYR A 290 2.69 1.65 -17.88
CA TYR A 290 1.41 2.34 -17.96
C TYR A 290 1.18 3.19 -16.73
N VAL A 291 0.86 4.45 -16.88
CA VAL A 291 0.72 5.41 -15.77
C VAL A 291 -0.71 5.90 -15.68
N PHE A 292 -1.31 5.79 -14.49
CA PHE A 292 -2.60 6.42 -14.18
C PHE A 292 -2.49 7.93 -14.29
N LEU A 293 -3.46 8.60 -14.92
CA LEU A 293 -3.49 10.04 -15.09
C LEU A 293 -4.49 10.71 -14.16
N THR A 294 -4.05 11.74 -13.43
CA THR A 294 -4.95 12.69 -12.75
C THR A 294 -5.65 13.60 -13.78
N ASN A 295 -6.63 14.40 -13.36
CA ASN A 295 -7.32 15.30 -14.27
C ASN A 295 -6.37 16.33 -14.88
N GLU A 296 -5.46 16.88 -14.09
CA GLU A 296 -4.45 17.83 -14.52
C GLU A 296 -3.49 17.21 -15.56
N GLU A 297 -3.08 15.97 -15.32
CA GLU A 297 -2.21 15.25 -16.26
C GLU A 297 -2.93 14.88 -17.57
N LYS A 298 -4.24 14.61 -17.51
CA LYS A 298 -5.05 14.42 -18.71
C LYS A 298 -5.09 15.65 -19.59
N GLU A 299 -5.24 16.84 -19.00
CA GLU A 299 -5.23 18.09 -19.74
C GLU A 299 -3.89 18.29 -20.45
N VAL A 300 -2.79 18.04 -19.75
CA VAL A 300 -1.44 18.10 -20.34
C VAL A 300 -1.27 17.06 -21.45
N GLU A 301 -1.72 15.83 -21.25
CA GLU A 301 -1.61 14.76 -22.26
C GLU A 301 -2.46 15.07 -23.49
N GLN A 302 -3.63 15.69 -23.32
CA GLN A 302 -4.45 16.18 -24.42
C GLN A 302 -3.75 17.27 -25.22
N GLU A 303 -3.14 18.25 -24.54
CA GLU A 303 -2.38 19.32 -25.18
C GLU A 303 -1.21 18.78 -25.97
N ILE A 304 -0.46 17.80 -25.41
CA ILE A 304 0.64 17.12 -26.11
C ILE A 304 0.13 16.44 -27.39
N LYS A 305 -1.00 15.71 -27.31
CA LYS A 305 -1.59 15.00 -28.47
C LYS A 305 -2.13 15.95 -29.55
N HIS A 306 -2.58 17.14 -29.15
CA HIS A 306 -3.09 18.16 -30.08
C HIS A 306 -1.98 19.09 -30.63
N THR A 307 -0.79 19.08 -30.04
CA THR A 307 0.32 19.90 -30.49
C THR A 307 0.86 19.36 -31.82
N LEU A 308 0.67 20.12 -32.87
CA LEU A 308 1.23 19.83 -34.18
C LEU A 308 2.72 20.20 -34.21
N VAL A 309 3.57 19.19 -34.21
CA VAL A 309 5.00 19.40 -34.38
C VAL A 309 5.34 19.36 -35.89
N GLU A 310 5.92 20.44 -36.40
CA GLU A 310 6.35 20.49 -37.81
C GLU A 310 7.44 19.45 -38.09
N SER A 311 7.35 18.79 -39.25
CA SER A 311 8.32 17.76 -39.66
C SER A 311 9.76 18.29 -39.72
N THR A 312 9.93 19.58 -39.98
CA THR A 312 11.22 20.29 -39.93
C THR A 312 11.84 20.32 -38.56
N GLU A 313 11.04 20.52 -37.50
CA GLU A 313 11.48 20.47 -36.10
C GLU A 313 11.86 19.05 -35.66
N ILE A 314 11.07 18.06 -36.06
CA ILE A 314 11.38 16.65 -35.81
C ILE A 314 12.72 16.27 -36.45
N THR A 315 12.92 16.65 -37.71
CA THR A 315 14.18 16.38 -38.45
C THR A 315 15.36 17.08 -37.79
N ARG A 316 15.19 18.31 -37.32
CA ARG A 316 16.24 19.07 -36.62
C ARG A 316 16.62 18.43 -35.29
N LEU A 317 15.63 18.00 -34.51
CA LEU A 317 15.84 17.35 -33.24
C LEU A 317 16.52 15.98 -33.41
N LEU A 318 16.03 15.16 -34.33
CA LEU A 318 16.64 13.87 -34.67
C LEU A 318 18.10 14.05 -35.14
N SER A 319 18.37 15.05 -36.02
CA SER A 319 19.74 15.34 -36.44
C SER A 319 20.61 15.73 -35.25
N LYS A 320 20.11 16.56 -34.33
CA LYS A 320 20.84 16.95 -33.13
C LYS A 320 21.16 15.74 -32.24
N VAL A 321 20.18 14.91 -31.95
CA VAL A 321 20.36 13.69 -31.11
C VAL A 321 21.37 12.73 -31.79
N ILE A 322 21.22 12.47 -33.08
CA ILE A 322 22.10 11.56 -33.80
C ILE A 322 23.53 12.10 -33.87
N PHE A 323 23.73 13.35 -34.23
CA PHE A 323 25.07 13.89 -34.47
C PHE A 323 25.77 14.39 -33.22
N ASP A 324 25.03 14.98 -32.26
CA ASP A 324 25.64 15.53 -31.04
C ASP A 324 25.75 14.49 -29.92
N GLU A 325 24.72 13.68 -29.72
CA GLU A 325 24.67 12.72 -28.58
C GLU A 325 25.17 11.33 -28.96
N VAL A 326 24.68 10.76 -30.08
CA VAL A 326 25.06 9.38 -30.45
C VAL A 326 26.40 9.34 -31.13
N MET A 327 26.69 10.26 -32.04
CA MET A 327 27.97 10.33 -32.78
C MET A 327 29.04 11.18 -32.07
N GLY A 328 28.73 11.75 -30.90
CA GLY A 328 29.68 12.48 -30.06
C GLY A 328 30.27 13.73 -30.72
N GLY A 329 29.48 14.45 -31.54
CA GLY A 329 29.89 15.71 -32.15
C GLY A 329 31.05 15.58 -33.19
N ARG A 330 31.40 14.37 -33.61
CA ARG A 330 32.38 14.17 -34.66
C ARG A 330 31.76 14.57 -36.01
N ARG A 331 32.20 15.72 -36.50
CA ARG A 331 31.98 16.14 -37.88
C ARG A 331 32.93 15.42 -38.82
#